data_738e3b0a3bd30884ae09505a6c1e6999
#
_entry.id   738e3b0a3bd30884ae09505a6c1e6999
#
_cell.length_a   1.000
_cell.length_b   1.000
_cell.length_c   1.000
_cell.angle_alpha   90.00
_cell.angle_beta   90.00
_cell.angle_gamma   90.00
#
_symmetry.space_group_name_H-M   'P 1'
#
loop_
_entity.id
_entity.type
_entity.pdbx_description
1 polymer ?
#
loop_
_entity_poly.entity_id
_entity_poly.type
_entity_poly.pdbx_seq_one_letter_code
_entity_poly.pdbx_strand_id
1 'polypeptide(L)'
;MDKFGYVYIKTNKNKTTLYIGVTNNLPRRIYEHKNHLLKGSFTYKYNLEYCIYYEEFAYFDLAINREKELKKWNRQKKKELINKKNPEWKVLVTENGFIREKQTDSSFSLL
;
A
#
# COMPACT_ATOMS: atom_id res chain seq x y z
N MET A 1 -4.06 11.66 -19.96
CA MET A 1 -4.14 10.46 -19.14
C MET A 1 -2.94 10.37 -18.22
N ASP A 2 -3.19 10.09 -16.95
CA ASP A 2 -2.12 9.97 -15.99
C ASP A 2 -1.28 8.75 -16.28
N LYS A 3 0.03 8.88 -16.13
CA LYS A 3 0.94 7.80 -16.42
C LYS A 3 1.20 6.99 -15.21
N PHE A 4 1.13 7.11 -14.16
CA PHE A 4 1.45 6.20 -13.08
C PHE A 4 0.27 5.98 -12.18
N GLY A 5 0.18 4.80 -11.65
CA GLY A 5 -0.80 4.51 -10.63
C GLY A 5 -0.29 3.44 -9.71
N TYR A 6 -0.70 3.54 -8.45
CA TYR A 6 -0.38 2.54 -7.45
C TYR A 6 -1.68 2.06 -6.84
N VAL A 7 -1.79 0.75 -6.72
CA VAL A 7 -2.81 0.18 -5.85
C VAL A 7 -2.08 -0.19 -4.57
N TYR A 8 -2.67 0.13 -3.44
CA TYR A 8 -2.00 -0.13 -2.17
C TYR A 8 -2.98 -0.69 -1.16
N ILE A 9 -2.43 -1.39 -0.17
CA ILE A 9 -3.24 -1.90 0.93
C ILE A 9 -2.62 -1.38 2.22
N LYS A 10 -3.44 -0.77 3.05
CA LYS A 10 -3.02 -0.26 4.34
C LYS A 10 -3.72 -1.04 5.44
N THR A 11 -3.10 -1.05 6.60
CA THR A 11 -3.68 -1.72 7.75
C THR A 11 -3.46 -0.87 8.99
N ASN A 12 -4.18 -1.19 10.06
CA ASN A 12 -4.00 -0.53 11.34
C ASN A 12 -2.96 -1.27 12.17
N LYS A 13 -2.63 -0.73 13.34
CA LYS A 13 -1.60 -1.28 14.18
C LYS A 13 -1.84 -2.75 14.52
N ASN A 14 -3.08 -3.13 14.75
CA ASN A 14 -3.40 -4.49 15.15
C ASN A 14 -3.67 -5.42 13.97
N LYS A 15 -3.51 -4.92 12.76
CA LYS A 15 -3.68 -5.71 11.54
C LYS A 15 -5.08 -6.31 11.42
N THR A 16 -6.08 -5.61 11.94
CA THR A 16 -7.45 -6.11 11.92
C THR A 16 -8.26 -5.58 10.75
N THR A 17 -7.84 -4.48 10.16
CA THR A 17 -8.60 -3.84 9.09
C THR A 17 -7.69 -3.63 7.88
N LEU A 18 -8.21 -3.92 6.70
CA LEU A 18 -7.49 -3.70 5.45
C LEU A 18 -8.22 -2.66 4.64
N TYR A 19 -7.46 -1.73 4.07
CA TYR A 19 -8.01 -0.69 3.20
C TYR A 19 -7.27 -0.73 1.87
N ILE A 20 -8.01 -0.79 0.77
CA ILE A 20 -7.43 -0.80 -0.56
C ILE A 20 -7.70 0.55 -1.21
N GLY A 21 -6.67 1.17 -1.74
CA GLY A 21 -6.80 2.46 -2.39
C GLY A 21 -5.97 2.54 -3.65
N VAL A 22 -6.12 3.64 -4.37
CA VAL A 22 -5.38 3.90 -5.58
C VAL A 22 -4.92 5.35 -5.55
N THR A 23 -3.69 5.59 -6.02
CA THR A 23 -3.15 6.95 -6.04
C THR A 23 -2.07 7.02 -7.11
N ASN A 24 -1.77 8.21 -7.56
CA ASN A 24 -0.65 8.41 -8.46
C ASN A 24 0.62 8.84 -7.71
N ASN A 25 0.53 9.03 -6.41
CA ASN A 25 1.69 9.41 -5.60
C ASN A 25 1.53 8.81 -4.20
N LEU A 26 2.14 7.65 -3.99
CA LEU A 26 1.92 6.91 -2.77
C LEU A 26 2.48 7.60 -1.53
N PRO A 27 3.71 8.12 -1.52
CA PRO A 27 4.19 8.82 -0.33
C PRO A 27 3.32 10.02 0.04
N ARG A 28 2.85 10.78 -0.96
CA ARG A 28 1.99 11.91 -0.67
C ARG A 28 0.66 11.46 -0.07
N ARG A 29 0.09 10.38 -0.58
CA ARG A 29 -1.17 9.88 -0.05
C ARG A 29 -1.00 9.40 1.39
N ILE A 30 0.15 8.81 1.71
CA ILE A 30 0.42 8.39 3.07
C ILE A 30 0.53 9.59 3.99
N TYR A 31 1.19 10.65 3.52
CA TYR A 31 1.28 11.89 4.28
C TYR A 31 -0.12 12.45 4.58
N GLU A 32 -0.98 12.46 3.57
CA GLU A 32 -2.34 12.97 3.74
C GLU A 32 -3.12 12.17 4.75
N HIS A 33 -2.98 10.84 4.71
CA HIS A 33 -3.68 9.98 5.66
C HIS A 33 -3.15 10.17 7.08
N LYS A 34 -1.82 10.22 7.21
CA LYS A 34 -1.20 10.33 8.52
C LYS A 34 -1.57 11.64 9.21
N ASN A 35 -1.70 12.71 8.44
CA ASN A 35 -2.00 14.01 8.99
C ASN A 35 -3.49 14.31 8.98
N HIS A 36 -4.30 13.30 8.66
CA HIS A 36 -5.76 13.43 8.70
C HIS A 36 -6.29 14.52 7.80
N LEU A 37 -5.62 14.75 6.67
CA LEU A 37 -6.05 15.76 5.73
C LEU A 37 -7.29 15.34 4.96
N LEU A 38 -7.61 14.04 5.00
CA LEU A 38 -8.80 13.50 4.35
C LEU A 38 -9.83 13.10 5.40
N LYS A 39 -10.22 14.06 6.22
CA LYS A 39 -11.18 13.82 7.29
C LYS A 39 -12.46 13.23 6.75
N GLY A 40 -13.03 12.31 7.50
CA GLY A 40 -14.24 11.65 7.06
C GLY A 40 -13.97 10.44 6.20
N SER A 41 -12.73 10.24 5.80
CA SER A 41 -12.39 9.07 4.99
C SER A 41 -12.32 7.83 5.88
N PHE A 42 -12.35 6.67 5.22
CA PHE A 42 -12.23 5.40 5.93
C PHE A 42 -10.90 5.34 6.70
N THR A 43 -9.81 5.80 6.07
CA THR A 43 -8.50 5.73 6.69
C THR A 43 -8.41 6.60 7.94
N TYR A 44 -9.09 7.75 7.92
CA TYR A 44 -9.10 8.63 9.10
C TYR A 44 -9.80 7.95 10.27
N LYS A 45 -10.94 7.35 9.98
CA LYS A 45 -11.75 6.74 11.04
C LYS A 45 -11.07 5.57 11.71
N TYR A 46 -10.34 4.75 10.95
CA TYR A 46 -9.77 3.51 11.48
C TYR A 46 -8.27 3.57 11.70
N ASN A 47 -7.66 4.74 11.57
CA ASN A 47 -6.21 4.91 11.79
C ASN A 47 -5.40 3.94 10.94
N LEU A 48 -5.69 3.89 9.65
CA LEU A 48 -5.01 2.99 8.74
C LEU A 48 -3.73 3.65 8.25
N GLU A 49 -2.66 3.47 9.00
CA GLU A 49 -1.42 4.20 8.76
C GLU A 49 -0.32 3.39 8.09
N TYR A 50 -0.44 2.08 8.07
CA TYR A 50 0.68 1.25 7.62
C TYR A 50 0.43 0.69 6.24
N CYS A 51 1.24 1.11 5.26
CA CYS A 51 1.14 0.59 3.90
C CYS A 51 1.98 -0.68 3.82
N ILE A 52 1.31 -1.82 3.67
CA ILE A 52 1.97 -3.12 3.73
C ILE A 52 1.99 -3.84 2.39
N TYR A 53 1.42 -3.23 1.35
CA TYR A 53 1.39 -3.84 0.03
C TYR A 53 1.13 -2.78 -1.02
N TYR A 54 1.75 -2.91 -2.17
CA TYR A 54 1.43 -2.04 -3.29
C TYR A 54 1.81 -2.70 -4.61
N GLU A 55 1.15 -2.25 -5.68
CA GLU A 55 1.48 -2.63 -7.04
C GLU A 55 1.58 -1.36 -7.86
N GLU A 56 2.54 -1.29 -8.73
CA GLU A 56 2.75 -0.12 -9.57
C GLU A 56 2.30 -0.42 -11.00
N PHE A 57 1.65 0.56 -11.62
CA PHE A 57 1.15 0.43 -12.98
C PHE A 57 1.63 1.61 -13.81
N ALA A 58 1.90 1.37 -15.08
CA ALA A 58 2.35 2.42 -15.98
C ALA A 58 1.28 3.47 -16.24
N TYR A 59 0.01 3.07 -16.13
CA TYR A 59 -1.10 3.98 -16.38
C TYR A 59 -2.10 3.92 -15.24
N PHE A 60 -2.65 5.07 -14.91
CA PHE A 60 -3.53 5.18 -13.75
C PHE A 60 -4.81 4.37 -13.89
N ASP A 61 -5.35 4.29 -15.11
CA ASP A 61 -6.58 3.53 -15.30
C ASP A 61 -6.40 2.05 -15.03
N LEU A 62 -5.19 1.52 -15.27
CA LEU A 62 -4.91 0.13 -14.95
C LEU A 62 -4.92 -0.07 -13.43
N ALA A 63 -4.39 0.89 -12.70
CA ALA A 63 -4.40 0.82 -11.25
C ALA A 63 -5.83 0.87 -10.72
N ILE A 64 -6.66 1.72 -11.30
CA ILE A 64 -8.07 1.82 -10.90
C ILE A 64 -8.77 0.48 -11.11
N ASN A 65 -8.53 -0.17 -12.25
CA ASN A 65 -9.16 -1.46 -12.51
C ASN A 65 -8.71 -2.51 -11.52
N ARG A 66 -7.43 -2.51 -11.16
CA ARG A 66 -6.92 -3.47 -10.20
C ARG A 66 -7.51 -3.22 -8.80
N GLU A 67 -7.64 -1.96 -8.42
CA GLU A 67 -8.25 -1.61 -7.14
C GLU A 67 -9.67 -2.14 -7.06
N LYS A 68 -10.43 -1.98 -8.13
CA LYS A 68 -11.80 -2.48 -8.15
C LYS A 68 -11.83 -4.00 -8.05
N GLU A 69 -10.89 -4.66 -8.70
CA GLU A 69 -10.79 -6.11 -8.64
C GLU A 69 -10.51 -6.58 -7.21
N LEU A 70 -9.50 -5.98 -6.59
CA LEU A 70 -9.11 -6.40 -5.24
C LEU A 70 -10.19 -6.14 -4.21
N LYS A 71 -10.96 -5.08 -4.39
CA LYS A 71 -12.03 -4.78 -3.45
C LYS A 71 -13.12 -5.84 -3.43
N LYS A 72 -13.24 -6.60 -4.50
CA LYS A 72 -14.22 -7.67 -4.57
C LYS A 72 -13.75 -8.96 -3.90
N TRP A 73 -12.46 -9.08 -3.62
CA TRP A 73 -11.92 -10.28 -3.02
C TRP A 73 -12.32 -10.37 -1.54
N ASN A 74 -12.45 -11.59 -1.04
CA ASN A 74 -12.69 -11.75 0.38
C ASN A 74 -11.39 -11.51 1.16
N ARG A 75 -11.50 -11.45 2.48
CA ARG A 75 -10.35 -11.12 3.30
C ARG A 75 -9.23 -12.15 3.18
N GLN A 76 -9.57 -13.42 3.15
CA GLN A 76 -8.55 -14.45 3.06
C GLN A 76 -7.71 -14.32 1.80
N LYS A 77 -8.35 -14.05 0.68
CA LYS A 77 -7.64 -13.90 -0.58
C LYS A 77 -6.74 -12.68 -0.58
N LYS A 78 -7.19 -11.60 0.05
CA LYS A 78 -6.37 -10.40 0.19
C LYS A 78 -5.15 -10.68 1.05
N LYS A 79 -5.33 -11.43 2.14
CA LYS A 79 -4.22 -11.77 3.01
C LYS A 79 -3.19 -12.64 2.28
N GLU A 80 -3.66 -13.57 1.47
CA GLU A 80 -2.75 -14.42 0.71
C GLU A 80 -1.93 -13.58 -0.27
N LEU A 81 -2.56 -12.60 -0.89
CA LEU A 81 -1.84 -11.72 -1.80
C LEU A 81 -0.73 -10.96 -1.07
N ILE A 82 -1.05 -10.41 0.09
CA ILE A 82 -0.07 -9.69 0.88
C ILE A 82 1.07 -10.63 1.31
N ASN A 83 0.70 -11.80 1.80
CA ASN A 83 1.69 -12.72 2.35
C ASN A 83 2.68 -13.23 1.31
N LYS A 84 2.30 -13.25 0.05
CA LYS A 84 3.22 -13.68 -0.99
C LYS A 84 4.40 -12.75 -1.12
N LYS A 85 4.20 -11.46 -0.95
CA LYS A 85 5.26 -10.49 -1.08
C LYS A 85 5.79 -9.97 0.24
N ASN A 86 4.97 -9.99 1.25
CA ASN A 86 5.31 -9.34 2.53
C ASN A 86 4.72 -10.15 3.68
N PRO A 87 5.24 -11.37 3.90
CA PRO A 87 4.65 -12.26 4.90
C PRO A 87 4.67 -11.70 6.31
N GLU A 88 5.56 -10.78 6.63
CA GLU A 88 5.62 -10.20 7.96
C GLU A 88 4.79 -8.94 8.08
N TRP A 89 4.16 -8.50 6.99
CA TRP A 89 3.34 -7.29 6.97
C TRP A 89 4.12 -6.07 7.44
N LYS A 90 5.36 -5.95 6.97
CA LYS A 90 6.18 -4.78 7.30
C LYS A 90 5.70 -3.57 6.54
N VAL A 91 5.95 -2.39 7.09
CA VAL A 91 5.65 -1.15 6.38
C VAL A 91 6.58 -1.04 5.18
N LEU A 92 6.02 -0.85 4.01
CA LEU A 92 6.79 -0.78 2.77
C LEU A 92 6.98 0.64 2.25
N VAL A 93 6.10 1.55 2.65
CA VAL A 93 6.12 2.93 2.14
C VAL A 93 5.75 3.86 3.27
N THR A 94 6.45 4.97 3.38
CA THR A 94 6.11 6.02 4.34
C THR A 94 5.96 7.33 3.60
N GLU A 95 5.64 8.40 4.31
CA GLU A 95 5.55 9.71 3.69
C GLU A 95 6.88 10.15 3.11
N ASN A 96 7.98 9.53 3.54
CA ASN A 96 9.31 9.87 3.06
C ASN A 96 9.76 9.01 1.88
N GLY A 97 8.91 8.11 1.42
CA GLY A 97 9.22 7.32 0.25
C GLY A 97 9.13 5.83 0.51
N PHE A 98 9.60 5.07 -0.48
CA PHE A 98 9.56 3.62 -0.44
C PHE A 98 10.74 3.11 0.39
N ILE A 99 10.47 2.12 1.23
CA ILE A 99 11.50 1.54 2.08
C ILE A 99 12.22 0.46 1.29
N ARG A 100 13.56 0.55 1.23
CA ARG A 100 14.34 -0.46 0.55
C ARG A 100 14.71 -1.56 1.51
N GLU A 101 14.63 -2.79 1.00
CA GLU A 101 15.05 -3.91 1.81
C GLU A 101 16.55 -3.89 1.97
N LYS A 102 16.99 -4.20 3.16
CA LYS A 102 18.38 -4.22 3.40
C LYS A 102 19.09 -5.27 2.60
N GLN A 103 18.48 -6.38 2.45
CA GLN A 103 19.16 -7.42 1.79
C GLN A 103 19.34 -7.12 0.32
N THR A 104 18.63 -6.17 -0.22
CA THR A 104 18.90 -5.84 -1.59
C THR A 104 20.31 -5.39 -1.74
N ASP A 105 20.83 -4.76 -0.73
CA ASP A 105 22.18 -4.36 -0.82
C ASP A 105 23.04 -5.40 -0.29
N SER A 106 22.58 -6.12 0.61
CA SER A 106 23.47 -7.05 1.19
C SER A 106 23.83 -8.07 0.19
N SER A 107 22.92 -8.34 -0.58
CA SER A 107 23.32 -9.35 -1.41
C SER A 107 24.48 -8.96 -2.14
N PHE A 108 24.69 -8.05 -2.24
CA PHE A 108 25.80 -7.82 -2.82
C PHE A 108 26.85 -7.99 -2.08
N SER A 109 26.69 -7.89 -1.46
CA SER A 109 27.77 -8.12 -0.73
C SER A 109 28.34 -9.40 -0.93
N LEU A 110 28.01 -9.55 -1.46
CA LEU A 110 28.50 -10.26 -1.47
C LEU A 110 29.24 -10.61 -1.72
N LEU A 111 29.21 -10.38 -1.83
CA LEU A 111 29.76 -10.49 -1.82
C LEU A 111 30.34 -10.76 -1.86
#